data_fb406b8475b8e35d73ae8ffdebe2e99c
#
_entry.id   fb406b8475b8e35d73ae8ffdebe2e99c
#
_cell.length_a   1.000
_cell.length_b   1.000
_cell.length_c   1.000
_cell.angle_alpha   90.00
_cell.angle_beta   90.00
_cell.angle_gamma   90.00
#
_symmetry.space_group_name_H-M   'P 1'
#
loop_
_entity.id
_entity.type
_entity.pdbx_description
1 polymer ?
#
loop_
_entity_poly.entity_id
_entity_poly.type
_entity_poly.pdbx_seq_one_letter_code
_entity_poly.pdbx_strand_id
1 'polypeptide(L)'
;PGCAAVTPAGAVAIGAITGALCAYAVGLKSRFGYDDSLDVVGVHLVGGFAGTVLIGLFASATAPAGIDGLFAGGGADQLWRQVVGAVTVLVVSFVASYLIGLVLHKTLGFRIERDHELEGIDVVLHAESAYELHGPGGLRSGTGSAGFGSGALSRATTIDKEAQA
;
A
#
# COMPACT_ATOMS: atom_id res chain seq x y z
N PRO A 1 15.78 3.60 -6.43
CA PRO A 1 17.16 4.02 -6.22
C PRO A 1 18.05 3.62 -7.40
N GLY A 2 19.25 4.23 -7.56
CA GLY A 2 20.27 3.77 -8.52
C GLY A 2 20.40 4.53 -9.83
N CYS A 3 19.56 5.49 -10.14
CA CYS A 3 19.55 6.23 -11.42
C CYS A 3 20.91 6.72 -11.93
N ALA A 4 21.81 7.15 -11.04
CA ALA A 4 23.11 7.70 -11.42
C ALA A 4 24.27 6.73 -11.12
N ALA A 5 24.04 5.63 -10.45
CA ALA A 5 25.10 4.76 -9.91
C ALA A 5 25.28 3.45 -10.67
N VAL A 6 24.34 3.07 -11.54
CA VAL A 6 24.37 1.78 -12.21
C VAL A 6 24.28 1.92 -13.73
N THR A 7 24.81 0.96 -14.47
CA THR A 7 24.64 0.84 -15.91
C THR A 7 23.21 0.38 -16.25
N PRO A 8 22.74 0.54 -17.51
CA PRO A 8 21.42 0.02 -17.92
C PRO A 8 21.25 -1.48 -17.65
N ALA A 9 22.28 -2.29 -17.85
CA ALA A 9 22.25 -3.72 -17.53
C ALA A 9 22.12 -3.96 -16.01
N GLY A 10 22.87 -3.23 -15.19
CA GLY A 10 22.73 -3.24 -13.74
C GLY A 10 21.35 -2.83 -13.27
N ALA A 11 20.76 -1.81 -13.90
CA ALA A 11 19.40 -1.37 -13.60
C ALA A 11 18.33 -2.45 -13.87
N VAL A 12 18.47 -3.17 -15.01
CA VAL A 12 17.59 -4.30 -15.34
C VAL A 12 17.73 -5.43 -14.30
N ALA A 13 18.97 -5.78 -13.92
CA ALA A 13 19.22 -6.80 -12.91
C ALA A 13 18.62 -6.43 -11.55
N ILE A 14 18.85 -5.20 -11.09
CA ILE A 14 18.28 -4.70 -9.84
C ILE A 14 16.75 -4.71 -9.91
N GLY A 15 16.16 -4.23 -11.00
CA GLY A 15 14.71 -4.22 -11.20
C GLY A 15 14.10 -5.61 -11.16
N ALA A 16 14.71 -6.59 -11.83
CA ALA A 16 14.24 -7.97 -11.83
C ALA A 16 14.31 -8.61 -10.43
N ILE A 17 15.45 -8.48 -9.73
CA ILE A 17 15.61 -9.03 -8.39
C ILE A 17 14.66 -8.35 -7.40
N THR A 18 14.61 -7.02 -7.41
CA THR A 18 13.76 -6.25 -6.50
C THR A 18 12.28 -6.51 -6.77
N GLY A 19 11.87 -6.59 -8.05
CA GLY A 19 10.50 -6.90 -8.43
C GLY A 19 10.06 -8.29 -7.95
N ALA A 20 10.90 -9.30 -8.09
CA ALA A 20 10.63 -10.64 -7.57
C ALA A 20 10.51 -10.66 -6.04
N LEU A 21 11.41 -9.94 -5.33
CA LEU A 21 11.35 -9.79 -3.88
C LEU A 21 10.06 -9.07 -3.42
N CYS A 22 9.66 -8.01 -4.11
CA CYS A 22 8.42 -7.29 -3.81
C CYS A 22 7.19 -8.17 -4.02
N ALA A 23 7.11 -8.88 -5.14
CA ALA A 23 6.01 -9.80 -5.42
C ALA A 23 5.87 -10.88 -4.34
N TYR A 24 6.99 -11.45 -3.89
CA TYR A 24 7.00 -12.39 -2.79
C TYR A 24 6.57 -11.73 -1.46
N ALA A 25 7.09 -10.53 -1.15
CA ALA A 25 6.81 -9.80 0.09
C ALA A 25 5.33 -9.39 0.19
N VAL A 26 4.71 -8.96 -0.91
CA VAL A 26 3.26 -8.66 -0.97
C VAL A 26 2.43 -9.90 -0.59
N GLY A 27 2.82 -11.09 -1.04
CA GLY A 27 2.15 -12.33 -0.65
C GLY A 27 2.26 -12.68 0.84
N LEU A 28 3.25 -12.15 1.55
CA LEU A 28 3.43 -12.43 2.99
C LEU A 28 2.42 -11.70 3.89
N LYS A 29 1.80 -10.61 3.43
CA LYS A 29 0.82 -9.88 4.25
C LYS A 29 -0.35 -10.76 4.69
N SER A 30 -0.87 -11.59 3.80
CA SER A 30 -1.95 -12.53 4.11
C SER A 30 -1.52 -13.61 5.11
N ARG A 31 -0.24 -14.00 5.10
CA ARG A 31 0.31 -14.99 6.02
C ARG A 31 0.57 -14.43 7.42
N PHE A 32 1.01 -13.19 7.51
CA PHE A 32 1.32 -12.53 8.78
C PHE A 32 0.14 -11.73 9.35
N GLY A 33 -0.90 -11.47 8.55
CA GLY A 33 -2.14 -10.82 9.00
C GLY A 33 -1.96 -9.33 9.36
N TYR A 34 -0.95 -8.63 8.82
CA TYR A 34 -0.81 -7.20 9.03
C TYR A 34 -1.61 -6.41 8.00
N ASP A 35 -2.11 -5.24 8.44
CA ASP A 35 -2.89 -4.35 7.60
C ASP A 35 -1.97 -3.50 6.71
N ASP A 36 -1.97 -3.81 5.42
CA ASP A 36 -1.19 -3.11 4.38
C ASP A 36 -1.99 -3.12 3.07
N SER A 37 -3.05 -2.34 3.01
CA SER A 37 -3.97 -2.32 1.86
C SER A 37 -3.31 -1.82 0.58
N LEU A 38 -2.30 -0.96 0.67
CA LEU A 38 -1.59 -0.37 -0.46
C LEU A 38 -0.23 -1.05 -0.76
N ASP A 39 0.05 -2.18 -0.11
CA ASP A 39 1.31 -2.93 -0.26
C ASP A 39 2.59 -2.10 0.02
N VAL A 40 2.47 -1.11 0.93
CA VAL A 40 3.57 -0.19 1.26
C VAL A 40 4.77 -0.95 1.84
N VAL A 41 4.53 -1.92 2.71
CA VAL A 41 5.60 -2.75 3.29
C VAL A 41 6.25 -3.61 2.20
N GLY A 42 5.44 -4.31 1.40
CA GLY A 42 5.96 -5.21 0.37
C GLY A 42 6.68 -4.49 -0.76
N VAL A 43 6.16 -3.38 -1.24
CA VAL A 43 6.71 -2.67 -2.40
C VAL A 43 7.72 -1.61 -1.99
N HIS A 44 7.38 -0.72 -1.05
CA HIS A 44 8.24 0.43 -0.74
C HIS A 44 9.32 0.09 0.28
N LEU A 45 8.99 -0.60 1.37
CA LEU A 45 10.00 -0.97 2.37
C LEU A 45 10.95 -2.03 1.82
N VAL A 46 10.43 -3.18 1.37
CA VAL A 46 11.27 -4.29 0.86
C VAL A 46 11.97 -3.87 -0.42
N GLY A 47 11.25 -3.27 -1.36
CA GLY A 47 11.82 -2.82 -2.63
C GLY A 47 12.83 -1.69 -2.48
N GLY A 48 12.56 -0.71 -1.63
CA GLY A 48 13.48 0.39 -1.34
C GLY A 48 14.76 -0.09 -0.67
N PHE A 49 14.63 -0.92 0.35
CA PHE A 49 15.77 -1.49 1.07
C PHE A 49 16.62 -2.39 0.17
N ALA A 50 16.01 -3.37 -0.49
CA ALA A 50 16.70 -4.27 -1.39
C ALA A 50 17.37 -3.53 -2.55
N GLY A 51 16.64 -2.60 -3.20
CA GLY A 51 17.20 -1.79 -4.29
C GLY A 51 18.40 -0.95 -3.85
N THR A 52 18.37 -0.38 -2.65
CA THR A 52 19.49 0.39 -2.10
C THR A 52 20.71 -0.51 -1.86
N VAL A 53 20.52 -1.67 -1.24
CA VAL A 53 21.62 -2.62 -1.00
C VAL A 53 22.21 -3.15 -2.30
N LEU A 54 21.35 -3.44 -3.29
CA LEU A 54 21.80 -3.93 -4.61
C LEU A 54 22.62 -2.89 -5.38
N ILE A 55 22.48 -1.58 -5.13
CA ILE A 55 23.41 -0.59 -5.69
C ILE A 55 24.84 -0.87 -5.22
N GLY A 56 25.03 -1.27 -3.96
CA GLY A 56 26.35 -1.64 -3.44
C GLY A 56 27.01 -2.80 -4.20
N LEU A 57 26.21 -3.66 -4.84
CA LEU A 57 26.69 -4.76 -5.67
C LEU A 57 26.94 -4.34 -7.13
N PHE A 58 25.97 -3.64 -7.74
CA PHE A 58 25.87 -3.38 -9.18
C PHE A 58 26.32 -1.96 -9.59
N ALA A 59 26.75 -1.11 -8.66
CA ALA A 59 27.30 0.20 -9.03
C ALA A 59 28.52 0.06 -9.94
N SER A 60 28.70 1.04 -10.85
CA SER A 60 29.80 1.04 -11.80
C SER A 60 30.31 2.45 -12.03
N ALA A 61 31.61 2.64 -12.06
CA ALA A 61 32.27 3.90 -12.37
C ALA A 61 31.98 4.42 -13.80
N THR A 62 31.46 3.56 -14.68
CA THR A 62 30.97 3.96 -16.00
C THR A 62 29.64 4.71 -15.93
N ALA A 63 28.93 4.65 -14.81
CA ALA A 63 27.74 5.43 -14.57
C ALA A 63 28.09 6.84 -14.04
N PRO A 64 27.18 7.83 -14.13
CA PRO A 64 27.48 9.20 -13.76
C PRO A 64 28.03 9.44 -12.35
N ALA A 65 27.71 8.54 -11.39
CA ALA A 65 28.23 8.64 -10.01
C ALA A 65 29.70 8.29 -9.88
N GLY A 66 30.30 7.63 -10.87
CA GLY A 66 31.75 7.31 -10.88
C GLY A 66 32.22 6.39 -9.76
N ILE A 67 31.34 5.50 -9.24
CA ILE A 67 31.60 4.63 -8.08
C ILE A 67 31.43 3.19 -8.50
N ASP A 68 32.42 2.35 -8.21
CA ASP A 68 32.33 0.91 -8.43
C ASP A 68 31.73 0.19 -7.21
N GLY A 69 30.80 -0.71 -7.49
CA GLY A 69 30.28 -1.66 -6.54
C GLY A 69 31.11 -2.95 -6.48
N LEU A 70 30.63 -3.90 -5.69
CA LEU A 70 31.35 -5.16 -5.44
C LEU A 70 31.65 -5.92 -6.75
N PHE A 71 30.70 -6.01 -7.67
CA PHE A 71 30.84 -6.75 -8.92
C PHE A 71 31.69 -6.02 -9.97
N ALA A 72 31.86 -4.70 -9.83
CA ALA A 72 32.73 -3.90 -10.69
C ALA A 72 34.16 -3.79 -10.15
N GLY A 73 34.52 -4.49 -9.07
CA GLY A 73 35.85 -4.49 -8.48
C GLY A 73 36.08 -3.41 -7.43
N GLY A 74 35.06 -2.64 -7.02
CA GLY A 74 35.15 -1.59 -6.00
C GLY A 74 35.24 -2.09 -4.56
N GLY A 75 35.30 -3.41 -4.34
CA GLY A 75 35.33 -3.98 -3.00
C GLY A 75 34.01 -3.85 -2.22
N ALA A 76 34.06 -4.16 -0.93
CA ALA A 76 32.88 -4.18 -0.08
C ALA A 76 32.50 -2.81 0.50
N ASP A 77 33.30 -1.76 0.29
CA ASP A 77 33.10 -0.44 0.91
C ASP A 77 31.79 0.20 0.48
N GLN A 78 31.48 0.18 -0.82
CA GLN A 78 30.23 0.72 -1.34
C GLN A 78 29.00 -0.08 -0.84
N LEU A 79 29.12 -1.39 -0.77
CA LEU A 79 28.05 -2.24 -0.21
C LEU A 79 27.80 -1.90 1.26
N TRP A 80 28.85 -1.73 2.05
CA TRP A 80 28.73 -1.35 3.45
C TRP A 80 28.05 0.02 3.62
N ARG A 81 28.44 1.02 2.83
CA ARG A 81 27.83 2.34 2.84
C ARG A 81 26.34 2.28 2.53
N GLN A 82 25.94 1.47 1.53
CA GLN A 82 24.54 1.30 1.18
C GLN A 82 23.75 0.60 2.30
N VAL A 83 24.30 -0.42 2.93
CA VAL A 83 23.65 -1.10 4.06
C VAL A 83 23.47 -0.15 5.24
N VAL A 84 24.53 0.57 5.64
CA VAL A 84 24.45 1.53 6.75
C VAL A 84 23.43 2.64 6.43
N GLY A 85 23.45 3.19 5.22
CA GLY A 85 22.49 4.20 4.79
C GLY A 85 21.06 3.69 4.84
N ALA A 86 20.80 2.50 4.28
CA ALA A 86 19.47 1.89 4.27
C ALA A 86 18.94 1.63 5.69
N VAL A 87 19.76 1.08 6.57
CA VAL A 87 19.39 0.83 7.97
C VAL A 87 19.16 2.14 8.73
N THR A 88 20.00 3.14 8.52
CA THR A 88 19.83 4.45 9.17
C THR A 88 18.49 5.08 8.77
N VAL A 89 18.18 5.14 7.47
CA VAL A 89 16.91 5.68 6.99
C VAL A 89 15.72 4.87 7.51
N LEU A 90 15.84 3.54 7.54
CA LEU A 90 14.80 2.65 8.10
C LEU A 90 14.49 3.01 9.55
N VAL A 91 15.51 3.09 10.38
CA VAL A 91 15.36 3.39 11.82
C VAL A 91 14.80 4.79 12.05
N VAL A 92 15.37 5.80 11.37
CA VAL A 92 14.90 7.19 11.52
C VAL A 92 13.44 7.33 11.06
N SER A 93 13.10 6.75 9.89
CA SER A 93 11.73 6.81 9.36
C SER A 93 10.75 6.07 10.29
N PHE A 94 11.12 4.90 10.79
CA PHE A 94 10.28 4.14 11.72
C PHE A 94 10.02 4.93 13.01
N VAL A 95 11.06 5.45 13.64
CA VAL A 95 10.93 6.22 14.88
C VAL A 95 10.11 7.48 14.66
N ALA A 96 10.40 8.24 13.60
CA ALA A 96 9.66 9.47 13.29
C ALA A 96 8.18 9.18 13.02
N SER A 97 7.88 8.19 12.18
CA SER A 97 6.49 7.80 11.86
C SER A 97 5.75 7.28 13.09
N TYR A 98 6.42 6.50 13.93
CA TYR A 98 5.85 5.99 15.18
C TYR A 98 5.49 7.13 16.14
N LEU A 99 6.39 8.09 16.33
CA LEU A 99 6.13 9.25 17.20
C LEU A 99 4.99 10.12 16.68
N ILE A 100 4.98 10.40 15.36
CA ILE A 100 3.89 11.16 14.73
C ILE A 100 2.56 10.41 14.88
N GLY A 101 2.54 9.12 14.58
CA GLY A 101 1.36 8.27 14.72
C GLY A 101 0.84 8.23 16.16
N LEU A 102 1.75 8.16 17.15
CA LEU A 102 1.38 8.18 18.57
C LEU A 102 0.71 9.52 18.97
N VAL A 103 1.25 10.64 18.51
CA VAL A 103 0.67 11.96 18.75
C VAL A 103 -0.72 12.06 18.12
N LEU A 104 -0.86 11.68 16.87
CA LEU A 104 -2.15 11.69 16.16
C LEU A 104 -3.17 10.76 16.84
N HIS A 105 -2.77 9.57 17.25
CA HIS A 105 -3.65 8.63 17.93
C HIS A 105 -4.19 9.19 19.24
N LYS A 106 -3.35 9.91 19.99
CA LYS A 106 -3.74 10.49 21.30
C LYS A 106 -4.54 11.78 21.18
N THR A 107 -4.43 12.52 20.09
CA THR A 107 -5.05 13.85 19.93
C THR A 107 -6.32 13.81 19.06
N LEU A 108 -6.23 13.23 17.87
CA LEU A 108 -7.29 13.28 16.86
C LEU A 108 -8.02 11.94 16.69
N GLY A 109 -7.46 10.85 17.22
CA GLY A 109 -7.85 9.51 16.80
C GLY A 109 -7.17 9.13 15.47
N PHE A 110 -6.78 7.87 15.34
CA PHE A 110 -6.00 7.42 14.17
C PHE A 110 -6.81 6.55 13.22
N ARG A 111 -7.90 5.96 13.70
CA ARG A 111 -8.70 5.03 12.92
C ARG A 111 -10.15 5.49 12.88
N ILE A 112 -10.76 5.41 11.72
CA ILE A 112 -12.19 5.63 11.56
C ILE A 112 -12.98 4.46 12.16
N GLU A 113 -14.27 4.71 12.42
CA GLU A 113 -15.18 3.69 12.90
C GLU A 113 -15.35 2.59 11.83
N ARG A 114 -15.49 1.35 12.31
CA ARG A 114 -15.56 0.17 11.43
C ARG A 114 -16.71 0.24 10.43
N ASP A 115 -17.83 0.81 10.83
CA ASP A 115 -19.00 0.90 9.96
C ASP A 115 -18.75 1.86 8.80
N HIS A 116 -18.07 2.98 9.04
CA HIS A 116 -17.63 3.91 7.99
C HIS A 116 -16.58 3.30 7.06
N GLU A 117 -15.69 2.43 7.60
CA GLU A 117 -14.72 1.70 6.79
C GLU A 117 -15.41 0.70 5.82
N LEU A 118 -16.51 0.06 6.28
CA LEU A 118 -17.30 -0.88 5.47
C LEU A 118 -18.18 -0.18 4.42
N GLU A 119 -18.72 1.00 4.73
CA GLU A 119 -19.51 1.80 3.79
C GLU A 119 -18.63 2.47 2.72
N GLY A 120 -17.36 2.65 3.00
CA GLY A 120 -16.40 3.36 2.17
C GLY A 120 -16.17 4.80 2.62
N ILE A 121 -14.92 5.12 2.93
CA ILE A 121 -14.49 6.41 3.48
C ILE A 121 -14.87 7.58 2.57
N ASP A 122 -14.72 7.40 1.27
CA ASP A 122 -15.01 8.44 0.28
C ASP A 122 -16.51 8.79 0.26
N VAL A 123 -17.37 7.77 0.40
CA VAL A 123 -18.82 7.97 0.46
C VAL A 123 -19.22 8.68 1.75
N VAL A 124 -18.67 8.23 2.90
CA VAL A 124 -19.07 8.74 4.22
C VAL A 124 -18.54 10.15 4.50
N LEU A 125 -17.26 10.40 4.17
CA LEU A 125 -16.59 11.67 4.50
C LEU A 125 -16.67 12.72 3.39
N HIS A 126 -16.72 12.29 2.12
CA HIS A 126 -16.66 13.19 0.97
C HIS A 126 -17.92 13.14 0.10
N ALA A 127 -18.83 12.20 0.36
CA ALA A 127 -20.02 11.94 -0.47
C ALA A 127 -19.67 11.70 -1.95
N GLU A 128 -18.47 11.15 -2.21
CA GLU A 128 -17.92 10.88 -3.54
C GLU A 128 -17.74 9.37 -3.76
N SER A 129 -17.93 8.93 -5.00
CA SER A 129 -17.64 7.57 -5.44
C SER A 129 -16.72 7.62 -6.65
N ALA A 130 -15.53 7.02 -6.55
CA ALA A 130 -14.56 6.98 -7.64
C ALA A 130 -14.94 5.99 -8.76
N TYR A 131 -15.79 5.00 -8.45
CA TYR A 131 -16.18 3.95 -9.39
C TYR A 131 -17.69 3.73 -9.38
N GLU A 132 -18.33 3.82 -10.55
CA GLU A 132 -19.68 3.31 -10.76
C GLU A 132 -19.60 1.83 -11.11
N LEU A 133 -19.86 0.96 -10.14
CA LEU A 133 -19.94 -0.47 -10.38
C LEU A 133 -21.32 -0.81 -11.00
N HIS A 134 -21.43 -0.60 -12.32
CA HIS A 134 -22.58 -1.02 -13.11
C HIS A 134 -22.46 -2.51 -13.42
N GLY A 135 -22.99 -3.37 -12.55
CA GLY A 135 -23.12 -4.81 -12.77
C GLY A 135 -24.37 -5.36 -12.10
N PRO A 136 -24.89 -6.55 -12.49
CA PRO A 136 -26.09 -7.15 -11.90
C PRO A 136 -25.92 -7.58 -10.42
N GLY A 137 -25.10 -6.91 -9.67
CA GLY A 137 -24.83 -7.08 -8.24
C GLY A 137 -24.10 -5.88 -7.64
N GLY A 138 -23.89 -4.81 -8.43
CA GLY A 138 -23.27 -3.58 -7.94
C GLY A 138 -24.21 -2.86 -6.99
N LEU A 139 -23.73 -2.50 -5.79
CA LEU A 139 -24.42 -1.61 -4.88
C LEU A 139 -24.75 -0.31 -5.65
N ARG A 140 -26.03 -0.05 -5.87
CA ARG A 140 -26.51 1.25 -6.33
C ARG A 140 -26.15 2.26 -5.27
N SER A 141 -25.03 2.97 -5.47
CA SER A 141 -24.82 4.25 -4.80
C SER A 141 -25.89 5.21 -5.30
N GLY A 142 -27.04 5.19 -4.65
CA GLY A 142 -28.16 6.04 -4.97
C GLY A 142 -27.94 7.41 -4.37
N THR A 143 -27.57 8.38 -5.18
CA THR A 143 -28.02 9.76 -4.96
C THR A 143 -29.54 9.74 -5.04
N GLY A 144 -30.21 9.70 -3.89
CA GLY A 144 -31.66 9.70 -3.87
C GLY A 144 -32.17 9.26 -2.51
N SER A 145 -32.09 10.13 -1.54
CA SER A 145 -32.97 10.17 -0.38
C SER A 145 -34.41 10.35 -0.82
N ALA A 146 -35.07 9.30 -1.31
CA ALA A 146 -36.53 9.23 -1.38
C ALA A 146 -36.94 7.83 -1.88
N GLY A 147 -37.29 6.92 -0.97
CA GLY A 147 -37.96 5.70 -1.39
C GLY A 147 -37.82 4.47 -0.51
N PHE A 148 -37.34 4.59 0.70
CA PHE A 148 -37.37 3.48 1.68
C PHE A 148 -38.60 3.62 2.60
N GLY A 149 -39.81 3.57 2.05
CA GLY A 149 -40.99 3.76 2.90
C GLY A 149 -42.32 3.24 2.42
N SER A 150 -42.45 2.80 1.16
CA SER A 150 -43.80 2.43 0.71
C SER A 150 -43.95 0.97 0.18
N GLY A 151 -42.87 0.25 -0.04
CA GLY A 151 -42.94 -1.12 -0.56
C GLY A 151 -43.12 -2.23 0.50
N ALA A 152 -42.62 -2.00 1.70
CA ALA A 152 -42.69 -2.99 2.77
C ALA A 152 -44.04 -3.06 3.49
N LEU A 153 -44.72 -1.94 3.58
CA LEU A 153 -46.06 -1.89 4.21
C LEU A 153 -47.18 -2.43 3.33
N SER A 154 -47.05 -2.38 1.99
CA SER A 154 -48.03 -2.93 1.07
C SER A 154 -48.04 -4.47 1.03
N ARG A 155 -46.91 -5.11 1.35
CA ARG A 155 -46.79 -6.58 1.33
C ARG A 155 -47.31 -7.21 2.63
N ALA A 156 -47.20 -6.52 3.76
CA ALA A 156 -47.71 -6.97 5.04
C ALA A 156 -49.26 -6.97 5.09
N THR A 157 -49.90 -5.98 4.44
CA THR A 157 -51.37 -5.88 4.41
C THR A 157 -52.04 -6.86 3.45
N THR A 158 -51.30 -7.44 2.50
CA THR A 158 -51.86 -8.48 1.58
C THR A 158 -51.84 -9.86 2.21
N ILE A 159 -50.86 -10.17 3.06
CA ILE A 159 -50.76 -11.46 3.73
C ILE A 159 -51.82 -11.62 4.83
N ASP A 160 -52.16 -10.53 5.52
CA ASP A 160 -53.20 -10.56 6.56
C ASP A 160 -54.64 -10.69 6.01
N LYS A 161 -54.88 -10.36 4.74
CA LYS A 161 -56.18 -10.54 4.11
C LYS A 161 -56.40 -11.94 3.55
N GLU A 162 -55.35 -12.68 3.22
CA GLU A 162 -55.47 -14.07 2.76
C GLU A 162 -55.55 -15.08 3.91
N ALA A 163 -55.23 -14.68 5.14
CA ALA A 163 -55.32 -15.53 6.33
C ALA A 163 -56.69 -15.47 7.03
N GLN A 164 -57.63 -14.60 6.56
CA GLN A 164 -58.99 -14.44 7.14
C GLN A 164 -60.12 -14.79 6.16
N ALA A 165 -59.81 -15.36 5.00
CA ALA A 165 -60.76 -15.95 4.06
C ALA A 165 -60.59 -17.46 4.01
#